data_257366028db7e98c903d061bb4621674
#
_entry.id   257366028db7e98c903d061bb4621674
#
_cell.length_a   1.000
_cell.length_b   1.000
_cell.length_c   1.000
_cell.angle_alpha   90.00
_cell.angle_beta   90.00
_cell.angle_gamma   90.00
#
_symmetry.space_group_name_H-M   'P 1'
#
loop_
_entity.id
_entity.type
_entity.pdbx_description
1 polymer ?
#
loop_
_entity_poly.entity_id
_entity_poly.type
_entity_poly.pdbx_seq_one_letter_code
_entity_poly.pdbx_strand_id
1 'polypeptide(L)'
;MLFAFATTKYGKEMNSYIYIYDAEELSFDEKIDITNYGGTHYKAILFDNNILFSNSVDSGDHPCNTVCIYSINDKTIETISFDQYYPLDLAVWDNILIVSHFDLVKREGGSISIYNLETKELNNIELGHDVEQMTINENVIYILSDKIIYQYELKDMYLDLKCKTQIKKSNEENYLSGIFYIKPESMKFTL
;
A
#
# COMPACT_ATOMS: atom_id res chain seq x y z
N MET A 1 -0.50 -11.89 16.57
CA MET A 1 0.45 -12.29 15.50
C MET A 1 1.14 -11.06 14.93
N LEU A 2 2.42 -11.18 14.60
CA LEU A 2 3.24 -10.19 13.90
C LEU A 2 3.66 -10.79 12.55
N PHE A 3 3.56 -10.02 11.48
CA PHE A 3 3.94 -10.43 10.12
C PHE A 3 5.13 -9.60 9.64
N ALA A 4 6.20 -10.26 9.19
CA ALA A 4 7.36 -9.62 8.61
C ALA A 4 7.59 -10.11 7.19
N PHE A 5 7.66 -9.18 6.24
CA PHE A 5 8.01 -9.47 4.85
C PHE A 5 9.52 -9.39 4.68
N ALA A 6 10.11 -10.35 4.00
CA ALA A 6 11.52 -10.38 3.75
C ALA A 6 11.86 -10.88 2.35
N THR A 7 12.83 -10.24 1.72
CA THR A 7 13.43 -10.68 0.46
C THR A 7 14.89 -11.05 0.72
N THR A 8 15.29 -12.26 0.35
CA THR A 8 16.61 -12.81 0.74
C THR A 8 17.76 -12.35 -0.13
N LYS A 9 17.52 -11.87 -1.36
CA LYS A 9 18.56 -11.45 -2.27
C LYS A 9 18.03 -10.41 -3.25
N TYR A 10 18.82 -9.36 -3.42
CA TYR A 10 18.57 -8.38 -4.49
C TYR A 10 19.29 -8.85 -5.76
N GLY A 11 18.56 -9.00 -6.88
CA GLY A 11 19.13 -9.44 -8.17
C GLY A 11 18.44 -10.69 -8.73
N LYS A 12 19.13 -11.40 -9.61
CA LYS A 12 18.57 -12.43 -10.51
C LYS A 12 17.76 -13.59 -9.87
N GLU A 13 17.78 -13.74 -8.56
CA GLU A 13 17.02 -14.77 -7.84
C GLU A 13 16.57 -14.19 -6.49
N MET A 14 15.55 -13.36 -6.53
CA MET A 14 14.90 -12.87 -5.31
C MET A 14 13.92 -13.91 -4.81
N ASN A 15 14.08 -14.36 -3.57
CA ASN A 15 13.08 -15.17 -2.89
C ASN A 15 12.40 -14.30 -1.83
N SER A 16 11.09 -14.35 -1.79
CA SER A 16 10.28 -13.55 -0.88
C SER A 16 9.49 -14.42 0.08
N TYR A 17 9.40 -13.98 1.33
CA TYR A 17 8.79 -14.72 2.40
C TYR A 17 7.95 -13.83 3.31
N ILE A 18 6.90 -14.41 3.87
CA ILE A 18 6.23 -13.89 5.06
C ILE A 18 6.68 -14.71 6.26
N TYR A 19 7.19 -14.05 7.29
CA TYR A 19 7.49 -14.65 8.59
C TYR A 19 6.39 -14.26 9.56
N ILE A 20 5.83 -15.25 10.24
CA ILE A 20 4.78 -15.07 11.23
C ILE A 20 5.37 -15.34 12.61
N TYR A 21 5.08 -14.46 13.56
CA TYR A 21 5.52 -14.55 14.93
C TYR A 21 4.33 -14.39 15.88
N ASP A 22 4.40 -15.03 17.02
CA ASP A 22 3.60 -14.62 18.16
C ASP A 22 3.96 -13.20 18.57
N ALA A 23 2.98 -12.35 18.80
CA ALA A 23 3.21 -10.93 19.06
C ALA A 23 3.58 -10.63 20.52
N GLU A 24 3.25 -11.51 21.47
CA GLU A 24 3.54 -11.36 22.90
C GLU A 24 4.92 -11.93 23.24
N GLU A 25 5.18 -13.13 22.76
CA GLU A 25 6.43 -13.85 23.06
C GLU A 25 7.54 -13.59 22.04
N LEU A 26 7.21 -12.99 20.88
CA LEU A 26 8.10 -12.83 19.72
C LEU A 26 8.72 -14.14 19.25
N SER A 27 8.06 -15.25 19.56
CA SER A 27 8.49 -16.57 19.10
C SER A 27 8.10 -16.78 17.64
N PHE A 28 9.00 -17.41 16.87
CA PHE A 28 8.76 -17.75 15.47
C PHE A 28 7.69 -18.85 15.38
N ASP A 29 6.68 -18.63 14.56
CA ASP A 29 5.58 -19.56 14.33
C ASP A 29 5.71 -20.22 12.95
N GLU A 30 5.68 -19.42 11.87
CA GLU A 30 5.62 -19.95 10.50
C GLU A 30 6.39 -19.10 9.50
N LYS A 31 6.87 -19.74 8.42
CA LYS A 31 7.45 -19.10 7.24
C LYS A 31 6.69 -19.54 6.00
N ILE A 32 6.19 -18.56 5.24
CA ILE A 32 5.46 -18.79 4.00
C ILE A 32 6.31 -18.30 2.84
N ASP A 33 6.51 -19.15 1.83
CA ASP A 33 7.18 -18.77 0.59
C ASP A 33 6.19 -18.10 -0.34
N ILE A 34 6.46 -16.84 -0.66
CA ILE A 34 5.65 -16.01 -1.58
C ILE A 34 6.42 -15.61 -2.83
N THR A 35 7.53 -16.28 -3.14
CA THR A 35 8.40 -15.98 -4.28
C THR A 35 7.65 -15.96 -5.62
N ASN A 36 6.70 -16.86 -5.79
CA ASN A 36 5.87 -16.91 -7.01
C ASN A 36 4.88 -15.75 -7.14
N TYR A 37 4.69 -14.97 -6.08
CA TYR A 37 3.73 -13.86 -6.04
C TYR A 37 4.41 -12.49 -6.10
N GLY A 38 5.74 -12.45 -6.12
CA GLY A 38 6.51 -11.23 -6.31
C GLY A 38 7.83 -11.18 -5.56
N GLY A 39 8.66 -10.21 -5.95
CA GLY A 39 10.00 -9.99 -5.39
C GLY A 39 10.08 -8.82 -4.41
N THR A 40 9.25 -7.78 -4.59
CA THR A 40 9.31 -6.57 -3.76
C THR A 40 7.93 -6.11 -3.32
N HIS A 41 7.74 -6.04 -2.01
CA HIS A 41 6.50 -5.69 -1.35
C HIS A 41 6.72 -4.42 -0.51
N TYR A 42 6.13 -3.30 -0.92
CA TYR A 42 6.32 -2.01 -0.24
C TYR A 42 5.30 -1.76 0.86
N LYS A 43 4.09 -2.28 0.70
CA LYS A 43 3.01 -2.09 1.66
C LYS A 43 2.28 -3.38 1.93
N ALA A 44 1.97 -3.62 3.18
CA ALA A 44 1.02 -4.63 3.61
C ALA A 44 0.03 -4.03 4.60
N ILE A 45 -1.23 -4.44 4.49
CA ILE A 45 -2.31 -4.03 5.39
C ILE A 45 -3.11 -5.24 5.83
N LEU A 46 -3.61 -5.20 7.06
CA LEU A 46 -4.57 -6.17 7.56
C LEU A 46 -5.98 -5.67 7.25
N PHE A 47 -6.77 -6.50 6.61
CA PHE A 47 -8.19 -6.26 6.37
C PHE A 47 -8.99 -7.54 6.64
N ASP A 48 -9.91 -7.47 7.57
CA ASP A 48 -10.60 -8.63 8.13
C ASP A 48 -9.57 -9.68 8.58
N ASN A 49 -9.65 -10.88 8.03
CA ASN A 49 -8.73 -11.98 8.33
C ASN A 49 -7.74 -12.23 7.18
N ASN A 50 -7.45 -11.19 6.40
CA ASN A 50 -6.57 -11.24 5.25
C ASN A 50 -5.44 -10.22 5.36
N ILE A 51 -4.28 -10.54 4.82
CA ILE A 51 -3.20 -9.61 4.61
C ILE A 51 -3.17 -9.28 3.12
N LEU A 52 -3.42 -8.01 2.78
CA LEU A 52 -3.26 -7.49 1.44
C LEU A 52 -1.85 -6.90 1.32
N PHE A 53 -1.12 -7.26 0.29
CA PHE A 53 0.23 -6.73 0.08
C PHE A 53 0.50 -6.40 -1.39
N SER A 54 1.18 -5.27 -1.61
CA SER A 54 1.56 -4.81 -2.94
C SER A 54 2.71 -5.63 -3.50
N ASN A 55 2.70 -5.83 -4.81
CA ASN A 55 3.77 -6.50 -5.52
C ASN A 55 4.21 -5.65 -6.72
N SER A 56 5.30 -4.89 -6.54
CA SER A 56 5.75 -3.90 -7.52
C SER A 56 6.69 -4.49 -8.59
N VAL A 57 7.49 -5.50 -8.23
CA VAL A 57 8.34 -6.24 -9.18
C VAL A 57 8.33 -7.74 -8.85
N ASP A 58 8.56 -8.57 -9.85
CA ASP A 58 8.71 -10.01 -9.69
C ASP A 58 10.12 -10.41 -9.18
N SER A 59 10.35 -11.70 -9.03
CA SER A 59 11.64 -12.23 -8.59
C SER A 59 12.78 -12.00 -9.60
N GLY A 60 12.47 -11.64 -10.84
CA GLY A 60 13.41 -11.29 -11.92
C GLY A 60 13.62 -9.79 -12.10
N ASP A 61 13.07 -8.94 -11.19
CA ASP A 61 13.11 -7.48 -11.27
C ASP A 61 12.30 -6.89 -12.44
N HIS A 62 11.27 -7.61 -12.91
CA HIS A 62 10.34 -7.08 -13.90
C HIS A 62 9.16 -6.40 -13.21
N PRO A 63 8.60 -5.34 -13.83
CA PRO A 63 7.44 -4.67 -13.30
C PRO A 63 6.26 -5.61 -13.08
N CYS A 64 5.62 -5.52 -11.92
CA CYS A 64 4.38 -6.20 -11.59
C CYS A 64 3.22 -5.22 -11.50
N ASN A 65 2.01 -5.76 -11.61
CA ASN A 65 0.77 -5.02 -11.55
C ASN A 65 -0.25 -5.70 -10.62
N THR A 66 0.23 -6.33 -9.55
CA THR A 66 -0.61 -7.18 -8.71
C THR A 66 -0.60 -6.77 -7.25
N VAL A 67 -1.73 -7.00 -6.60
CA VAL A 67 -1.86 -7.03 -5.14
C VAL A 67 -2.27 -8.45 -4.76
N CYS A 68 -1.61 -8.99 -3.76
CA CYS A 68 -1.90 -10.32 -3.25
C CYS A 68 -2.74 -10.23 -1.99
N ILE A 69 -3.62 -11.21 -1.79
CA ILE A 69 -4.46 -11.39 -0.61
C ILE A 69 -4.09 -12.74 0.03
N TYR A 70 -3.44 -12.70 1.18
CA TYR A 70 -3.18 -13.90 1.97
C TYR A 70 -4.29 -14.09 3.01
N SER A 71 -5.04 -15.20 2.89
CA SER A 71 -6.02 -15.61 3.91
C SER A 71 -5.30 -16.25 5.09
N ILE A 72 -5.42 -15.63 6.27
CA ILE A 72 -4.79 -16.14 7.50
C ILE A 72 -5.38 -17.49 7.92
N ASN A 73 -6.70 -17.67 7.73
CA ASN A 73 -7.38 -18.89 8.12
C ASN A 73 -7.11 -20.06 7.17
N ASP A 74 -7.22 -19.80 5.86
CA ASP A 74 -7.15 -20.85 4.84
C ASP A 74 -5.72 -21.10 4.36
N LYS A 75 -4.78 -20.19 4.71
CA LYS A 75 -3.38 -20.22 4.28
C LYS A 75 -3.22 -20.25 2.76
N THR A 76 -4.11 -19.55 2.07
CA THR A 76 -4.13 -19.44 0.61
C THR A 76 -3.76 -18.02 0.18
N ILE A 77 -3.22 -17.88 -1.03
CA ILE A 77 -2.91 -16.59 -1.64
C ILE A 77 -3.71 -16.45 -2.92
N GLU A 78 -4.48 -15.36 -3.02
CA GLU A 78 -5.13 -14.91 -4.23
C GLU A 78 -4.44 -13.66 -4.76
N THR A 79 -4.63 -13.37 -6.06
CA THR A 79 -4.00 -12.23 -6.73
C THR A 79 -5.03 -11.40 -7.44
N ILE A 80 -4.99 -10.08 -7.23
CA ILE A 80 -5.73 -9.09 -8.01
C ILE A 80 -4.74 -8.47 -8.99
N SER A 81 -5.08 -8.45 -10.29
CA SER A 81 -4.29 -7.81 -11.34
C SER A 81 -4.91 -6.48 -11.75
N PHE A 82 -4.08 -5.49 -12.00
CA PHE A 82 -4.47 -4.15 -12.43
C PHE A 82 -3.93 -3.86 -13.84
N ASP A 83 -4.49 -2.85 -14.52
CA ASP A 83 -3.96 -2.39 -15.80
C ASP A 83 -2.66 -1.58 -15.62
N GLN A 84 -2.48 -0.99 -14.43
CA GLN A 84 -1.33 -0.17 -14.07
C GLN A 84 -0.26 -0.99 -13.37
N TYR A 85 1.00 -0.69 -13.66
CA TYR A 85 2.16 -1.31 -13.01
C TYR A 85 2.57 -0.59 -11.73
N TYR A 86 3.47 -1.21 -10.97
CA TYR A 86 4.10 -0.69 -9.76
C TYR A 86 3.11 -0.32 -8.65
N PRO A 87 2.22 -1.23 -8.20
CA PRO A 87 1.42 -0.97 -7.02
C PRO A 87 2.34 -0.72 -5.83
N LEU A 88 2.21 0.46 -5.22
CA LEU A 88 3.09 0.92 -4.15
C LEU A 88 2.38 0.95 -2.80
N ASP A 89 1.41 1.84 -2.65
CA ASP A 89 0.70 2.03 -1.38
C ASP A 89 -0.73 1.47 -1.46
N LEU A 90 -1.21 0.98 -0.34
CA LEU A 90 -2.52 0.34 -0.21
C LEU A 90 -3.31 1.00 0.91
N ALA A 91 -4.60 1.16 0.68
CA ALA A 91 -5.58 1.51 1.70
C ALA A 91 -6.87 0.73 1.47
N VAL A 92 -7.61 0.45 2.54
CA VAL A 92 -8.95 -0.13 2.46
C VAL A 92 -9.91 0.70 3.30
N TRP A 93 -11.06 0.99 2.74
CA TRP A 93 -12.20 1.55 3.44
C TRP A 93 -13.46 0.82 3.03
N ASP A 94 -14.20 0.30 4.02
CA ASP A 94 -15.29 -0.63 3.77
C ASP A 94 -14.80 -1.82 2.91
N ASN A 95 -15.42 -2.16 1.83
CA ASN A 95 -14.95 -3.21 0.90
C ASN A 95 -14.19 -2.65 -0.32
N ILE A 96 -13.70 -1.42 -0.24
CA ILE A 96 -12.98 -0.76 -1.34
C ILE A 96 -11.48 -0.77 -1.05
N LEU A 97 -10.73 -1.49 -1.88
CA LEU A 97 -9.27 -1.44 -1.94
C LEU A 97 -8.83 -0.31 -2.86
N ILE A 98 -7.94 0.53 -2.37
CA ILE A 98 -7.35 1.65 -3.09
C ILE A 98 -5.87 1.38 -3.23
N VAL A 99 -5.36 1.41 -4.45
CA VAL A 99 -3.98 1.10 -4.79
C VAL A 99 -3.36 2.27 -5.53
N SER A 100 -2.26 2.81 -5.03
CA SER A 100 -1.46 3.76 -5.78
C SER A 100 -0.46 3.04 -6.68
N HIS A 101 -0.17 3.61 -7.84
CA HIS A 101 0.81 3.10 -8.78
C HIS A 101 1.92 4.13 -8.97
N PHE A 102 3.14 3.77 -8.56
CA PHE A 102 4.29 4.68 -8.60
C PHE A 102 5.59 3.92 -8.85
N ASP A 103 6.29 4.30 -9.91
CA ASP A 103 7.63 3.78 -10.23
C ASP A 103 8.68 4.51 -9.36
N LEU A 104 9.18 3.83 -8.35
CA LEU A 104 10.19 4.39 -7.42
C LEU A 104 11.53 4.68 -8.10
N VAL A 105 11.85 4.00 -9.21
CA VAL A 105 13.11 4.20 -9.93
C VAL A 105 13.03 5.46 -10.78
N LYS A 106 11.95 5.62 -11.55
CA LYS A 106 11.72 6.81 -12.37
C LYS A 106 11.17 7.98 -11.55
N ARG A 107 10.61 7.71 -10.37
CA ARG A 107 9.95 8.67 -9.49
C ARG A 107 8.75 9.35 -10.17
N GLU A 108 7.94 8.54 -10.80
CA GLU A 108 6.73 8.98 -11.48
C GLU A 108 5.58 7.99 -11.28
N GLY A 109 4.34 8.48 -11.27
CA GLY A 109 3.14 7.67 -11.20
C GLY A 109 1.99 8.42 -10.53
N GLY A 110 0.98 8.75 -11.32
CA GLY A 110 -0.19 9.54 -10.89
C GLY A 110 -1.51 8.80 -11.00
N SER A 111 -1.49 7.47 -11.10
CA SER A 111 -2.70 6.68 -11.19
C SER A 111 -3.06 6.00 -9.86
N ILE A 112 -4.36 5.86 -9.64
CA ILE A 112 -4.95 5.08 -8.55
C ILE A 112 -5.94 4.08 -9.13
N SER A 113 -5.82 2.83 -8.70
CA SER A 113 -6.83 1.80 -8.93
C SER A 113 -7.74 1.69 -7.72
N ILE A 114 -9.04 1.70 -7.95
CA ILE A 114 -10.08 1.48 -6.94
C ILE A 114 -10.76 0.16 -7.28
N TYR A 115 -10.70 -0.78 -6.35
CA TYR A 115 -11.20 -2.13 -6.56
C TYR A 115 -12.18 -2.52 -5.45
N ASN A 116 -13.38 -2.90 -5.83
CA ASN A 116 -14.35 -3.41 -4.87
C ASN A 116 -14.07 -4.91 -4.62
N LEU A 117 -13.70 -5.24 -3.38
CA LEU A 117 -13.33 -6.60 -2.97
C LEU A 117 -14.50 -7.60 -3.05
N GLU A 118 -15.74 -7.11 -2.97
CA GLU A 118 -16.94 -7.92 -3.01
C GLU A 118 -17.44 -8.12 -4.45
N THR A 119 -17.67 -7.02 -5.18
CA THR A 119 -18.25 -7.07 -6.55
C THR A 119 -17.20 -7.34 -7.64
N LYS A 120 -15.89 -7.20 -7.30
CA LYS A 120 -14.75 -7.32 -8.22
C LYS A 120 -14.70 -6.23 -9.29
N GLU A 121 -15.45 -5.16 -9.11
CA GLU A 121 -15.42 -4.00 -9.99
C GLU A 121 -14.11 -3.23 -9.83
N LEU A 122 -13.52 -2.80 -10.95
CA LEU A 122 -12.27 -2.03 -11.01
C LEU A 122 -12.52 -0.70 -11.72
N ASN A 123 -12.03 0.38 -11.12
CA ASN A 123 -11.95 1.69 -11.75
C ASN A 123 -10.53 2.24 -11.61
N ASN A 124 -9.95 2.73 -12.72
CA ASN A 124 -8.63 3.37 -12.75
C ASN A 124 -8.78 4.88 -12.93
N ILE A 125 -8.08 5.65 -12.13
CA ILE A 125 -8.17 7.12 -12.08
C ILE A 125 -6.79 7.72 -12.26
N GLU A 126 -6.63 8.61 -13.23
CA GLU A 126 -5.45 9.45 -13.40
C GLU A 126 -5.67 10.78 -12.66
N LEU A 127 -4.80 11.11 -11.72
CA LEU A 127 -4.96 12.29 -10.85
C LEU A 127 -4.34 13.57 -11.41
N GLY A 128 -3.44 13.46 -12.39
CA GLY A 128 -2.69 14.59 -12.94
C GLY A 128 -1.58 15.11 -12.00
N HIS A 129 -1.21 14.35 -10.99
CA HIS A 129 -0.06 14.54 -10.12
C HIS A 129 0.40 13.18 -9.60
N ASP A 130 1.64 13.09 -9.14
CA ASP A 130 2.20 11.85 -8.61
C ASP A 130 1.49 11.41 -7.31
N VAL A 131 1.58 10.11 -6.98
CA VAL A 131 1.09 9.54 -5.73
C VAL A 131 2.26 8.86 -5.01
N GLU A 132 3.09 9.66 -4.35
CA GLU A 132 4.27 9.17 -3.65
C GLU A 132 3.89 8.36 -2.41
N GLN A 133 2.89 8.83 -1.68
CA GLN A 133 2.36 8.15 -0.52
C GLN A 133 0.88 8.47 -0.31
N MET A 134 0.18 7.55 0.33
CA MET A 134 -1.25 7.65 0.56
C MET A 134 -1.60 7.20 1.98
N THR A 135 -2.58 7.85 2.58
CA THR A 135 -3.23 7.38 3.81
C THR A 135 -4.73 7.67 3.75
N ILE A 136 -5.50 6.93 4.52
CA ILE A 136 -6.95 7.05 4.54
C ILE A 136 -7.48 7.23 5.97
N ASN A 137 -8.52 8.03 6.11
CA ASN A 137 -9.35 8.08 7.30
C ASN A 137 -10.82 8.07 6.88
N GLU A 138 -11.51 6.98 7.18
CA GLU A 138 -12.84 6.71 6.64
C GLU A 138 -12.82 6.79 5.10
N ASN A 139 -13.71 7.56 4.49
CA ASN A 139 -13.74 7.76 3.03
C ASN A 139 -12.87 8.94 2.55
N VAL A 140 -12.01 9.50 3.40
CA VAL A 140 -11.13 10.62 3.05
C VAL A 140 -9.71 10.13 2.85
N ILE A 141 -9.19 10.34 1.64
CA ILE A 141 -7.86 9.93 1.22
C ILE A 141 -6.95 11.17 1.19
N TYR A 142 -5.80 11.04 1.82
CA TYR A 142 -4.74 12.05 1.78
C TYR A 142 -3.58 11.51 0.95
N ILE A 143 -3.16 12.28 -0.05
CA ILE A 143 -2.06 11.93 -0.95
C ILE A 143 -0.97 12.96 -0.82
N LEU A 144 0.25 12.47 -0.59
CA LEU A 144 1.47 13.26 -0.67
C LEU A 144 2.05 13.17 -2.07
N SER A 145 2.29 14.35 -2.68
CA SER A 145 2.95 14.49 -3.96
C SER A 145 3.94 15.66 -3.87
N ASP A 146 5.23 15.37 -3.87
CA ASP A 146 6.32 16.32 -3.63
C ASP A 146 6.13 17.14 -2.32
N LYS A 147 5.56 18.32 -2.43
CA LYS A 147 5.34 19.27 -1.31
C LYS A 147 3.87 19.60 -1.09
N ILE A 148 2.98 18.86 -1.74
CA ILE A 148 1.56 19.13 -1.70
C ILE A 148 0.85 17.93 -1.08
N ILE A 149 -0.03 18.20 -0.14
CA ILE A 149 -1.00 17.23 0.34
C ILE A 149 -2.32 17.51 -0.37
N TYR A 150 -2.82 16.51 -1.05
CA TYR A 150 -4.15 16.49 -1.65
C TYR A 150 -5.11 15.73 -0.76
N GLN A 151 -6.31 16.23 -0.62
CA GLN A 151 -7.41 15.57 0.09
C GLN A 151 -8.51 15.23 -0.90
N TYR A 152 -8.80 13.95 -1.03
CA TYR A 152 -9.89 13.43 -1.82
C TYR A 152 -10.95 12.78 -0.94
N GLU A 153 -12.18 12.84 -1.38
CA GLU A 153 -13.27 12.04 -0.82
C GLU A 153 -13.58 10.90 -1.78
N LEU A 154 -13.58 9.67 -1.26
CA LEU A 154 -14.02 8.50 -2.01
C LEU A 154 -15.55 8.46 -1.99
N LYS A 155 -16.15 8.43 -3.16
CA LYS A 155 -17.58 8.28 -3.39
C LYS A 155 -17.81 7.15 -4.38
N ASP A 156 -18.45 6.09 -3.91
CA ASP A 156 -18.59 4.87 -4.71
C ASP A 156 -17.19 4.39 -5.20
N MET A 157 -16.93 4.47 -6.48
CA MET A 157 -15.65 4.08 -7.10
C MET A 157 -14.88 5.28 -7.67
N TYR A 158 -15.13 6.51 -7.20
CA TYR A 158 -14.53 7.74 -7.71
C TYR A 158 -13.88 8.58 -6.61
N LEU A 159 -12.90 9.41 -7.00
CA LEU A 159 -12.23 10.36 -6.12
C LEU A 159 -12.65 11.79 -6.45
N ASP A 160 -13.18 12.50 -5.48
CA ASP A 160 -13.58 13.89 -5.56
C ASP A 160 -12.57 14.77 -4.81
N LEU A 161 -11.79 15.59 -5.54
CA LEU A 161 -10.80 16.48 -4.92
C LEU A 161 -11.50 17.56 -4.09
N LYS A 162 -11.21 17.58 -2.78
CA LYS A 162 -11.77 18.55 -1.83
C LYS A 162 -10.88 19.75 -1.63
N CYS A 163 -9.62 19.51 -1.37
CA CYS A 163 -8.64 20.57 -1.22
C CYS A 163 -7.22 20.08 -1.46
N LYS A 164 -6.30 21.03 -1.56
CA LYS A 164 -4.87 20.76 -1.55
C LYS A 164 -4.17 21.84 -0.74
N THR A 165 -3.09 21.46 -0.08
CA THR A 165 -2.28 22.38 0.70
C THR A 165 -0.80 22.16 0.45
N GLN A 166 -0.04 23.23 0.36
CA GLN A 166 1.40 23.16 0.22
C GLN A 166 2.04 23.03 1.60
N ILE A 167 2.92 22.06 1.76
CA ILE A 167 3.70 21.89 2.98
C ILE A 167 4.76 23.00 3.03
N LYS A 168 4.77 23.76 4.13
CA LYS A 168 5.82 24.75 4.39
C LYS A 168 7.07 24.03 4.88
N LYS A 169 8.09 24.00 4.07
CA LYS A 169 9.42 23.48 4.43
C LYS A 169 10.37 24.63 4.81
N SER A 170 11.36 24.33 5.65
CA SER A 170 12.57 25.14 5.72
C SER A 170 13.42 24.95 4.46
N ASN A 171 14.30 25.90 4.15
CA ASN A 171 15.20 25.80 2.98
C ASN A 171 16.22 24.63 3.08
N GLU A 172 16.33 24.01 4.24
CA GLU A 172 17.27 22.91 4.53
C GLU A 172 16.64 21.53 4.31
N GLU A 173 15.31 21.44 4.22
CA GLU A 173 14.59 20.18 4.04
C GLU A 173 14.41 19.84 2.56
N ASN A 174 15.06 18.77 2.12
CA ASN A 174 15.02 18.34 0.71
C ASN A 174 13.93 17.33 0.41
N TYR A 175 13.55 16.47 1.39
CA TYR A 175 12.61 15.38 1.20
C TYR A 175 11.58 15.29 2.31
N LEU A 176 10.36 14.85 1.95
CA LEU A 176 9.35 14.40 2.89
C LEU A 176 9.42 12.87 2.95
N SER A 177 9.43 12.32 4.15
CA SER A 177 9.60 10.87 4.35
C SER A 177 8.29 10.11 4.40
N GLY A 178 7.16 10.80 4.61
CA GLY A 178 5.87 10.14 4.64
C GLY A 178 4.69 10.98 5.09
N ILE A 179 3.51 10.43 4.90
CA ILE A 179 2.25 10.94 5.41
C ILE A 179 1.52 9.84 6.18
N PHE A 180 0.95 10.18 7.34
CA PHE A 180 0.07 9.30 8.10
C PHE A 180 -0.98 10.12 8.85
N TYR A 181 -2.13 9.51 9.07
CA TYR A 181 -3.22 10.11 9.82
C TYR A 181 -3.25 9.57 11.25
N ILE A 182 -3.34 10.48 12.22
CA ILE A 182 -3.48 10.13 13.63
C ILE A 182 -4.83 10.67 14.12
N LYS A 183 -5.71 9.78 14.60
CA LYS A 183 -6.97 10.20 15.23
C LYS A 183 -6.68 10.97 16.52
N PRO A 184 -7.26 12.17 16.72
CA PRO A 184 -7.03 12.97 17.92
C PRO A 184 -7.35 12.25 19.23
N GLU A 185 -8.34 11.36 19.24
CA GLU A 185 -8.76 10.58 20.41
C GLU A 185 -7.72 9.55 20.89
N SER A 186 -6.76 9.18 20.03
CA SER A 186 -5.68 8.26 20.40
C SER A 186 -4.52 8.96 21.14
N MET A 187 -4.50 10.29 21.18
CA MET A 187 -3.50 11.06 21.90
C MET A 187 -3.92 11.26 23.39
N LYS A 188 -4.01 10.20 24.16
CA LYS A 188 -3.99 10.33 25.63
C LYS A 188 -2.54 10.53 26.05
N PHE A 189 -2.09 11.78 26.08
CA PHE A 189 -0.88 12.13 26.82
C PHE A 189 -1.18 11.94 28.32
N THR A 190 -0.68 10.89 28.90
CA THR A 190 -0.55 10.80 30.37
C THR A 190 0.65 11.72 30.70
N LEU A 191 0.35 12.88 31.27
CA LEU A 191 1.31 13.77 31.89
C LEU A 191 1.82 13.15 33.20
#